data_ebcab8bbe1e8e1afc5b55323f5eb0d4f
#
_entry.id   ebcab8bbe1e8e1afc5b55323f5eb0d4f
#
_cell.length_a   1.000
_cell.length_b   1.000
_cell.length_c   1.000
_cell.angle_alpha   90.00
_cell.angle_beta   90.00
_cell.angle_gamma   90.00
#
_symmetry.space_group_name_H-M   'P 1'
#
loop_
_entity.id
_entity.type
_entity.pdbx_description
1 polymer ?
#
loop_
_entity_poly.entity_id
_entity_poly.type
_entity_poly.pdbx_seq_one_letter_code
_entity_poly.pdbx_strand_id
1 'polypeptide(L)'
;MDRNPISALIRPSIGLIAYAGTDGNIYTVDLDGQNLHPVTNDARMPAGSDTEGRFYGFPTWSPDGHRLAFIATSRSSISTSTVSLYTAGPGRGNPLEVFSSQKQVPFYLYWSPDSQYLTFLTSGEGNDLFLQMVPADGGEVQILEKGQPFYWDWSPDDQRIFIHTGGVASLRPDARLSFLNLNEQVNEQKLDLRPASFQAPAWSPDGSELLLAAQVDGEQDALLLIDNQGTVERTLVKTHGAIAFAWSPDGSKFAYILDTNSGAPILSSPLSVIDPDRPEQPVTTLDDHVIAFFWSPDGRKIAYFVPVLESPADEQVQFGQPEAAFRLSLRVLDISTAEAQELALFVPTGQFLNILPFFDQYHRSATIWSPDSQHIVYSALEAHIGSGIYTVRASGDHPPNRIAIGDLAFWSWK
;
A
#
# COMPACT_ATOMS: atom_id res chain seq x y z
N MET A 1 43.58 20.25 31.96
CA MET A 1 42.42 19.40 32.25
C MET A 1 41.49 19.51 31.06
N ASP A 2 41.73 18.67 30.07
CA ASP A 2 40.96 18.64 28.84
C ASP A 2 39.66 17.89 29.08
N ARG A 3 38.52 18.57 28.94
CA ARG A 3 37.21 17.94 28.85
C ARG A 3 36.99 17.59 27.40
N ASN A 4 37.18 16.32 27.05
CA ASN A 4 36.70 15.75 25.81
C ASN A 4 35.17 15.93 25.71
N PRO A 5 34.62 16.59 24.67
CA PRO A 5 33.23 16.58 24.44
C PRO A 5 32.87 15.15 23.98
N ILE A 6 32.01 14.49 24.72
CA ILE A 6 31.36 13.23 24.29
C ILE A 6 30.64 13.57 22.99
N SER A 7 31.20 13.11 21.89
CA SER A 7 30.48 13.07 20.63
C SER A 7 29.30 12.13 20.86
N ALA A 8 28.13 12.72 21.05
CA ALA A 8 26.89 11.96 20.95
C ALA A 8 26.92 11.28 19.58
N LEU A 9 27.07 9.97 19.58
CA LEU A 9 26.87 9.15 18.40
C LEU A 9 25.43 9.45 17.93
N ILE A 10 25.30 10.29 16.93
CA ILE A 10 24.05 10.49 16.20
C ILE A 10 23.81 9.13 15.54
N ARG A 11 22.97 8.32 16.16
CA ARG A 11 22.44 7.12 15.50
C ARG A 11 21.68 7.65 14.27
N PRO A 12 21.92 7.13 13.07
CA PRO A 12 21.10 7.49 11.93
C PRO A 12 19.64 7.28 12.32
N SER A 13 18.79 8.25 12.03
CA SER A 13 17.35 8.12 12.25
C SER A 13 16.85 6.93 11.46
N ILE A 14 16.25 5.93 12.14
CA ILE A 14 15.67 4.75 11.50
C ILE A 14 14.33 5.13 10.82
N GLY A 15 13.98 6.40 10.76
CA GLY A 15 12.69 6.90 10.34
C GLY A 15 11.69 6.98 11.50
N LEU A 16 10.46 7.36 11.19
CA LEU A 16 9.34 7.43 12.11
C LEU A 16 8.22 6.50 11.65
N ILE A 17 7.42 6.04 12.60
CA ILE A 17 6.19 5.30 12.33
C ILE A 17 5.01 6.23 12.54
N ALA A 18 4.19 6.43 11.49
CA ALA A 18 2.89 7.08 11.62
C ALA A 18 1.81 6.03 11.83
N TYR A 19 0.87 6.30 12.74
CA TYR A 19 -0.22 5.37 12.98
C TYR A 19 -1.55 6.06 13.32
N ALA A 20 -2.64 5.38 13.01
CA ALA A 20 -3.98 5.73 13.43
C ALA A 20 -4.26 5.10 14.80
N GLY A 21 -4.43 5.92 15.82
CA GLY A 21 -4.78 5.49 17.17
C GLY A 21 -6.25 5.06 17.28
N THR A 22 -6.56 4.17 18.22
CA THR A 22 -7.94 3.74 18.50
C THR A 22 -8.82 4.85 19.05
N ASP A 23 -8.24 5.96 19.49
CA ASP A 23 -8.93 7.19 19.88
C ASP A 23 -9.33 8.07 18.68
N GLY A 24 -8.93 7.65 17.46
CA GLY A 24 -9.22 8.34 16.20
C GLY A 24 -8.23 9.43 15.83
N ASN A 25 -7.13 9.62 16.54
CA ASN A 25 -6.08 10.56 16.18
C ASN A 25 -4.93 9.90 15.41
N ILE A 26 -4.16 10.74 14.68
CA ILE A 26 -2.91 10.33 14.03
C ILE A 26 -1.73 10.71 14.93
N TYR A 27 -0.80 9.79 15.03
CA TYR A 27 0.42 9.93 15.83
C TYR A 27 1.65 9.57 15.01
N THR A 28 2.80 10.08 15.44
CA THR A 28 4.11 9.56 15.05
C THR A 28 4.87 9.07 16.27
N VAL A 29 5.69 8.05 16.08
CA VAL A 29 6.47 7.40 17.13
C VAL A 29 7.75 6.81 16.54
N ASP A 30 8.78 6.60 17.35
CA ASP A 30 9.97 5.88 16.93
C ASP A 30 9.81 4.35 17.03
N LEU A 31 10.84 3.62 16.60
CA LEU A 31 10.88 2.15 16.59
C LEU A 31 10.50 1.50 17.93
N ASP A 32 10.88 2.12 19.04
CA ASP A 32 10.72 1.58 20.38
C ASP A 32 9.43 2.06 21.08
N GLY A 33 8.58 2.79 20.37
CA GLY A 33 7.37 3.39 20.94
C GLY A 33 7.63 4.64 21.79
N GLN A 34 8.84 5.19 21.72
CA GLN A 34 9.21 6.43 22.41
C GLN A 34 8.95 7.64 21.50
N ASN A 35 9.16 8.86 22.05
CA ASN A 35 9.01 10.09 21.28
C ASN A 35 7.65 10.21 20.58
N LEU A 36 6.59 9.80 21.27
CA LEU A 36 5.21 9.90 20.78
C LEU A 36 4.83 11.38 20.54
N HIS A 37 4.45 11.70 19.32
CA HIS A 37 3.94 13.00 18.92
C HIS A 37 2.54 12.89 18.29
N PRO A 38 1.54 13.60 18.83
CA PRO A 38 0.23 13.70 18.17
C PRO A 38 0.35 14.63 16.96
N VAL A 39 -0.03 14.12 15.79
CA VAL A 39 -0.22 14.91 14.55
C VAL A 39 -1.59 15.58 14.58
N THR A 40 -2.60 14.88 15.12
CA THR A 40 -3.94 15.42 15.40
C THR A 40 -4.28 15.21 16.88
N ASN A 41 -5.21 16.02 17.43
CA ASN A 41 -5.58 15.95 18.85
C ASN A 41 -7.03 16.34 19.13
N ASP A 42 -7.85 16.41 18.09
CA ASP A 42 -9.25 16.86 18.16
C ASP A 42 -10.25 15.77 17.74
N ALA A 43 -9.78 14.52 17.63
CA ALA A 43 -10.66 13.39 17.35
C ALA A 43 -11.71 13.23 18.47
N ARG A 44 -12.92 12.86 18.05
CA ARG A 44 -14.05 12.52 18.92
C ARG A 44 -14.74 11.31 18.32
N MET A 45 -14.48 10.14 18.90
CA MET A 45 -15.16 8.93 18.46
C MET A 45 -16.64 8.97 18.86
N PRO A 46 -17.57 8.65 17.93
CA PRO A 46 -18.98 8.56 18.27
C PRO A 46 -19.20 7.56 19.42
N ALA A 47 -19.94 7.96 20.46
CA ALA A 47 -20.23 7.12 21.62
C ALA A 47 -21.74 6.89 21.76
N GLY A 48 -22.14 5.63 21.86
CA GLY A 48 -23.53 5.23 22.07
C GLY A 48 -24.47 5.71 20.94
N SER A 49 -25.52 6.49 21.29
CA SER A 49 -26.47 7.09 20.35
C SER A 49 -25.96 8.40 19.71
N ASP A 50 -24.79 8.88 20.12
CA ASP A 50 -24.22 10.11 19.59
C ASP A 50 -23.78 9.89 18.14
N THR A 51 -24.27 10.70 17.24
CA THR A 51 -23.95 10.63 15.81
C THR A 51 -22.88 11.62 15.38
N GLU A 52 -22.55 12.56 16.28
CA GLU A 52 -21.48 13.53 16.03
C GLU A 52 -20.13 12.90 16.35
N GLY A 53 -19.15 13.15 15.49
CA GLY A 53 -17.81 12.62 15.68
C GLY A 53 -16.84 13.15 14.65
N ARG A 54 -15.57 13.03 14.97
CA ARG A 54 -14.46 13.29 14.06
C ARG A 54 -13.34 12.29 14.33
N PHE A 55 -12.86 11.64 13.30
CA PHE A 55 -11.75 10.71 13.41
C PHE A 55 -10.88 10.75 12.16
N TYR A 56 -9.64 10.32 12.33
CA TYR A 56 -8.61 10.32 11.30
C TYR A 56 -8.14 8.90 11.03
N GLY A 57 -7.67 8.65 9.80
CA GLY A 57 -7.17 7.35 9.39
C GLY A 57 -6.31 7.42 8.13
N PHE A 58 -5.76 6.27 7.75
CA PHE A 58 -4.95 6.08 6.55
C PHE A 58 -3.79 7.07 6.41
N PRO A 59 -2.91 7.18 7.44
CA PRO A 59 -1.71 8.01 7.30
C PRO A 59 -0.82 7.44 6.20
N THR A 60 -0.29 8.30 5.32
CA THR A 60 0.70 7.94 4.31
C THR A 60 1.81 8.96 4.28
N TRP A 61 3.06 8.49 4.21
CA TRP A 61 4.24 9.33 4.19
C TRP A 61 4.56 9.83 2.78
N SER A 62 4.97 11.09 2.69
CA SER A 62 5.60 11.60 1.47
C SER A 62 6.95 10.90 1.22
N PRO A 63 7.36 10.70 -0.05
CA PRO A 63 8.63 10.05 -0.39
C PRO A 63 9.88 10.70 0.23
N ASP A 64 9.85 12.02 0.48
CA ASP A 64 10.92 12.73 1.17
C ASP A 64 10.93 12.52 2.70
N GLY A 65 9.88 11.90 3.27
CA GLY A 65 9.73 11.61 4.71
C GLY A 65 9.38 12.84 5.56
N HIS A 66 9.07 13.99 4.94
CA HIS A 66 8.84 15.24 5.66
C HIS A 66 7.37 15.57 5.91
N ARG A 67 6.46 14.88 5.27
CA ARG A 67 5.01 15.11 5.39
C ARG A 67 4.23 13.82 5.54
N LEU A 68 3.07 13.96 6.17
CA LEU A 68 2.03 12.95 6.22
C LEU A 68 0.80 13.48 5.47
N ALA A 69 0.11 12.60 4.76
CA ALA A 69 -1.25 12.81 4.33
C ALA A 69 -2.15 11.81 5.06
N PHE A 70 -3.40 12.22 5.36
CA PHE A 70 -4.36 11.36 6.03
C PHE A 70 -5.79 11.83 5.77
N ILE A 71 -6.75 10.94 6.00
CA ILE A 71 -8.17 11.19 5.80
C ILE A 71 -8.81 11.55 7.14
N ALA A 72 -9.66 12.58 7.16
CA ALA A 72 -10.55 12.90 8.26
C ALA A 72 -12.00 12.62 7.86
N THR A 73 -12.75 11.96 8.74
CA THR A 73 -14.20 11.85 8.64
C THR A 73 -14.83 12.64 9.76
N SER A 74 -15.63 13.66 9.40
CA SER A 74 -16.41 14.46 10.35
C SER A 74 -17.89 14.17 10.13
N ARG A 75 -18.57 13.73 11.16
CA ARG A 75 -20.00 13.43 11.12
C ARG A 75 -20.74 14.43 12.01
N SER A 76 -21.67 15.20 11.43
CA SER A 76 -22.45 16.21 12.13
C SER A 76 -23.90 15.76 12.41
N SER A 77 -24.34 14.66 11.77
CA SER A 77 -25.64 14.03 11.98
C SER A 77 -25.64 12.62 11.38
N ILE A 78 -26.72 11.88 11.54
CA ILE A 78 -26.88 10.52 10.95
C ILE A 78 -26.71 10.55 9.42
N SER A 79 -27.10 11.65 8.76
CA SER A 79 -27.15 11.74 7.30
C SER A 79 -26.07 12.63 6.68
N THR A 80 -25.26 13.33 7.50
CA THR A 80 -24.29 14.30 6.99
C THR A 80 -22.89 13.98 7.49
N SER A 81 -22.06 13.51 6.59
CA SER A 81 -20.63 13.31 6.82
C SER A 81 -19.83 14.14 5.83
N THR A 82 -18.78 14.78 6.31
CA THR A 82 -17.76 15.43 5.49
C THR A 82 -16.50 14.61 5.59
N VAL A 83 -15.90 14.29 4.45
CA VAL A 83 -14.61 13.61 4.38
C VAL A 83 -13.59 14.55 3.77
N SER A 84 -12.47 14.71 4.45
CA SER A 84 -11.43 15.67 4.08
C SER A 84 -10.06 15.00 4.01
N LEU A 85 -9.17 15.53 3.17
CA LEU A 85 -7.75 15.19 3.15
C LEU A 85 -6.96 16.28 3.84
N TYR A 86 -6.01 15.86 4.63
CA TYR A 86 -5.07 16.71 5.33
C TYR A 86 -3.64 16.35 4.97
N THR A 87 -2.77 17.37 4.98
CA THR A 87 -1.32 17.21 5.00
C THR A 87 -0.77 17.82 6.28
N ALA A 88 0.30 17.24 6.82
CA ALA A 88 0.97 17.75 8.03
C ALA A 88 2.43 17.35 8.04
N GLY A 89 3.29 18.15 8.68
CA GLY A 89 4.63 17.71 9.09
C GLY A 89 4.54 16.66 10.21
N PRO A 90 5.54 15.83 10.42
CA PRO A 90 5.54 14.78 11.45
C PRO A 90 5.63 15.30 12.89
N GLY A 91 5.91 16.59 13.06
CA GLY A 91 5.98 17.28 14.35
C GLY A 91 4.73 18.09 14.65
N ARG A 92 4.81 18.93 15.70
CA ARG A 92 3.71 19.82 16.10
C ARG A 92 3.49 20.90 15.04
N GLY A 93 2.49 20.71 14.20
CA GLY A 93 1.97 21.70 13.27
C GLY A 93 0.46 21.54 13.18
N ASN A 94 -0.27 22.60 12.78
CA ASN A 94 -1.67 22.44 12.46
C ASN A 94 -1.77 21.72 11.12
N PRO A 95 -2.49 20.58 11.01
CA PRO A 95 -2.75 19.95 9.73
C PRO A 95 -3.45 20.93 8.78
N LEU A 96 -3.02 20.91 7.50
CA LEU A 96 -3.62 21.71 6.44
C LEU A 96 -4.68 20.87 5.72
N GLU A 97 -5.92 21.33 5.68
CA GLU A 97 -6.97 20.74 4.86
C GLU A 97 -6.72 21.09 3.40
N VAL A 98 -6.47 20.08 2.56
CA VAL A 98 -6.18 20.26 1.12
C VAL A 98 -7.35 19.85 0.23
N PHE A 99 -8.32 19.09 0.77
CA PHE A 99 -9.56 18.71 0.10
C PHE A 99 -10.66 18.46 1.13
N SER A 100 -11.91 18.77 0.79
CA SER A 100 -13.07 18.50 1.64
C SER A 100 -14.33 18.32 0.81
N SER A 101 -15.13 17.31 1.12
CA SER A 101 -16.39 17.07 0.41
C SER A 101 -17.40 16.30 1.28
N GLN A 102 -18.68 16.58 1.04
CA GLN A 102 -19.81 15.81 1.59
C GLN A 102 -20.35 14.77 0.58
N LYS A 103 -19.94 14.86 -0.68
CA LYS A 103 -20.46 14.03 -1.76
C LYS A 103 -19.41 13.08 -2.33
N GLN A 104 -18.17 13.53 -2.38
CA GLN A 104 -17.04 12.78 -2.92
C GLN A 104 -16.20 12.28 -1.76
N VAL A 105 -16.26 10.98 -1.48
CA VAL A 105 -15.48 10.35 -0.41
C VAL A 105 -14.09 10.01 -0.95
N PRO A 106 -13.03 10.70 -0.50
CA PRO A 106 -11.67 10.36 -0.90
C PRO A 106 -11.22 9.05 -0.25
N PHE A 107 -10.49 8.27 -1.02
CA PHE A 107 -9.84 7.05 -0.56
C PHE A 107 -8.60 6.80 -1.40
N TYR A 108 -7.73 5.94 -0.93
CA TYR A 108 -6.43 5.64 -1.51
C TYR A 108 -5.63 6.89 -1.88
N LEU A 109 -4.71 7.25 -1.00
CA LEU A 109 -3.84 8.42 -1.16
C LEU A 109 -2.48 7.98 -1.70
N TYR A 110 -1.99 8.67 -2.73
CA TYR A 110 -0.68 8.40 -3.31
C TYR A 110 0.06 9.71 -3.60
N TRP A 111 1.21 9.89 -2.97
CA TRP A 111 2.07 11.04 -3.19
C TRP A 111 2.76 10.98 -4.55
N SER A 112 2.99 12.14 -5.17
CA SER A 112 3.95 12.25 -6.26
C SER A 112 5.37 11.96 -5.77
N PRO A 113 6.27 11.40 -6.61
CA PRO A 113 7.65 11.12 -6.24
C PRO A 113 8.41 12.33 -5.68
N ASP A 114 8.14 13.55 -6.17
CA ASP A 114 8.72 14.82 -5.68
C ASP A 114 8.08 15.33 -4.38
N SER A 115 7.06 14.64 -3.85
CA SER A 115 6.35 15.01 -2.61
C SER A 115 5.57 16.34 -2.69
N GLN A 116 5.28 16.85 -3.90
CA GLN A 116 4.58 18.12 -4.07
C GLN A 116 3.08 17.97 -4.24
N TYR A 117 2.62 16.80 -4.69
CA TYR A 117 1.22 16.54 -4.98
C TYR A 117 0.71 15.28 -4.30
N LEU A 118 -0.59 15.25 -4.04
CA LEU A 118 -1.33 14.05 -3.69
C LEU A 118 -2.30 13.70 -4.81
N THR A 119 -2.28 12.45 -5.26
CA THR A 119 -3.35 11.85 -6.05
C THR A 119 -4.21 10.95 -5.18
N PHE A 120 -5.49 10.92 -5.46
CA PHE A 120 -6.46 10.13 -4.71
C PHE A 120 -7.69 9.83 -5.56
N LEU A 121 -8.40 8.78 -5.19
CA LEU A 121 -9.69 8.48 -5.79
C LEU A 121 -10.81 9.10 -4.96
N THR A 122 -11.88 9.50 -5.66
CA THR A 122 -13.16 9.83 -5.03
C THR A 122 -14.29 9.09 -5.75
N SER A 123 -15.32 8.73 -4.99
CA SER A 123 -16.57 8.26 -5.59
C SER A 123 -17.28 9.42 -6.29
N GLY A 124 -17.81 9.17 -7.48
CA GLY A 124 -18.58 10.11 -8.28
C GLY A 124 -20.06 9.74 -8.38
N GLU A 125 -20.80 10.49 -9.16
CA GLU A 125 -22.18 10.12 -9.52
C GLU A 125 -22.18 8.92 -10.47
N GLY A 126 -23.08 7.98 -10.29
CA GLY A 126 -23.27 6.84 -11.20
C GLY A 126 -22.25 5.71 -11.08
N ASN A 127 -21.59 5.55 -9.94
CA ASN A 127 -20.52 4.57 -9.68
C ASN A 127 -19.17 4.87 -10.35
N ASP A 128 -18.97 6.01 -10.99
CA ASP A 128 -17.65 6.38 -11.50
C ASP A 128 -16.70 6.74 -10.34
N LEU A 129 -15.42 6.46 -10.54
CA LEU A 129 -14.34 6.96 -9.71
C LEU A 129 -13.64 8.10 -10.45
N PHE A 130 -13.25 9.12 -9.70
CA PHE A 130 -12.43 10.22 -10.22
C PHE A 130 -11.03 10.11 -9.63
N LEU A 131 -10.03 10.05 -10.49
CA LEU A 131 -8.66 10.31 -10.10
C LEU A 131 -8.48 11.83 -10.00
N GLN A 132 -8.16 12.30 -8.82
CA GLN A 132 -7.94 13.72 -8.53
C GLN A 132 -6.51 13.95 -8.05
N MET A 133 -6.02 15.16 -8.25
CA MET A 133 -4.72 15.65 -7.81
C MET A 133 -4.87 16.98 -7.09
N VAL A 134 -4.13 17.16 -6.00
CA VAL A 134 -4.09 18.41 -5.24
C VAL A 134 -2.66 18.72 -4.81
N PRO A 135 -2.22 20.01 -4.84
CA PRO A 135 -0.93 20.40 -4.25
C PRO A 135 -0.90 20.10 -2.75
N ALA A 136 0.23 19.58 -2.27
CA ALA A 136 0.39 19.23 -0.86
C ALA A 136 0.33 20.44 0.09
N ASP A 137 0.60 21.64 -0.41
CA ASP A 137 0.49 22.91 0.31
C ASP A 137 -0.89 23.59 0.12
N GLY A 138 -1.86 22.83 -0.40
CA GLY A 138 -3.19 23.34 -0.75
C GLY A 138 -3.24 24.07 -2.09
N GLY A 139 -4.41 24.20 -2.65
CA GLY A 139 -4.63 24.84 -3.95
C GLY A 139 -5.81 24.26 -4.69
N GLU A 140 -5.84 24.46 -6.00
CA GLU A 140 -6.92 23.95 -6.84
C GLU A 140 -6.81 22.43 -6.98
N VAL A 141 -7.95 21.76 -6.80
CA VAL A 141 -8.06 20.31 -7.01
C VAL A 141 -8.36 20.07 -8.48
N GLN A 142 -7.52 19.26 -9.13
CA GLN A 142 -7.66 18.92 -10.53
C GLN A 142 -8.22 17.50 -10.68
N ILE A 143 -9.26 17.32 -11.48
CA ILE A 143 -9.70 15.98 -11.92
C ILE A 143 -8.84 15.60 -13.12
N LEU A 144 -8.07 14.51 -12.97
CA LEU A 144 -7.17 14.02 -14.02
C LEU A 144 -7.90 13.11 -14.99
N GLU A 145 -8.73 12.19 -14.49
CA GLU A 145 -9.44 11.20 -15.30
C GLU A 145 -10.58 10.56 -14.49
N LYS A 146 -11.48 9.86 -15.17
CA LYS A 146 -12.57 9.10 -14.58
C LYS A 146 -12.64 7.68 -15.12
N GLY A 147 -13.17 6.76 -14.33
CA GLY A 147 -13.38 5.36 -14.72
C GLY A 147 -13.65 4.48 -13.52
N GLN A 148 -13.99 3.22 -13.75
CA GLN A 148 -14.19 2.24 -12.68
C GLN A 148 -14.03 0.83 -13.24
N PRO A 149 -13.26 -0.04 -12.58
CA PRO A 149 -12.31 0.27 -11.50
C PRO A 149 -11.14 1.12 -11.99
N PHE A 150 -10.26 1.57 -11.08
CA PHE A 150 -9.21 2.52 -11.40
C PHE A 150 -7.93 2.22 -10.63
N TYR A 151 -6.80 1.99 -11.32
CA TYR A 151 -5.45 1.93 -10.76
C TYR A 151 -4.51 2.86 -11.53
N TRP A 152 -3.48 3.33 -10.85
CA TRP A 152 -2.45 4.19 -11.48
C TRP A 152 -1.11 4.04 -10.79
N ASP A 153 -0.06 4.44 -11.50
CA ASP A 153 1.28 4.60 -10.96
C ASP A 153 1.95 5.86 -11.53
N TRP A 154 2.68 6.57 -10.70
CA TRP A 154 3.45 7.74 -11.09
C TRP A 154 4.74 7.34 -11.79
N SER A 155 5.12 8.04 -12.88
CA SER A 155 6.48 7.98 -13.39
C SER A 155 7.45 8.59 -12.38
N PRO A 156 8.66 8.02 -12.21
CA PRO A 156 9.63 8.52 -11.23
C PRO A 156 10.10 9.97 -11.47
N ASP A 157 9.88 10.53 -12.66
CA ASP A 157 10.20 11.89 -13.05
C ASP A 157 9.05 12.90 -12.82
N ASP A 158 7.95 12.48 -12.21
CA ASP A 158 6.73 13.27 -11.93
C ASP A 158 6.01 13.82 -13.18
N GLN A 159 6.43 13.44 -14.40
CA GLN A 159 5.88 14.01 -15.61
C GLN A 159 4.62 13.31 -16.11
N ARG A 160 4.43 12.05 -15.68
CA ARG A 160 3.34 11.21 -16.17
C ARG A 160 2.76 10.33 -15.08
N ILE A 161 1.51 9.97 -15.32
CA ILE A 161 0.83 8.90 -14.58
C ILE A 161 0.42 7.85 -15.59
N PHE A 162 0.71 6.59 -15.33
CA PHE A 162 0.13 5.49 -16.08
C PHE A 162 -1.15 5.04 -15.39
N ILE A 163 -2.23 4.86 -16.16
CA ILE A 163 -3.54 4.46 -15.64
C ILE A 163 -4.00 3.16 -16.25
N HIS A 164 -4.67 2.36 -15.43
CA HIS A 164 -5.48 1.23 -15.82
C HIS A 164 -6.92 1.48 -15.35
N THR A 165 -7.83 1.69 -16.28
CA THR A 165 -9.22 1.99 -15.97
C THR A 165 -10.18 1.09 -16.74
N GLY A 166 -11.36 0.84 -16.16
CA GLY A 166 -12.40 0.02 -16.75
C GLY A 166 -12.25 -1.48 -16.49
N GLY A 167 -11.18 -1.93 -15.85
CA GLY A 167 -10.96 -3.33 -15.49
C GLY A 167 -10.51 -4.18 -16.68
N VAL A 168 -11.07 -5.37 -16.82
CA VAL A 168 -10.66 -6.38 -17.83
C VAL A 168 -11.38 -6.15 -19.14
N ALA A 169 -10.64 -6.11 -20.25
CA ALA A 169 -11.20 -5.84 -21.60
C ALA A 169 -12.26 -6.85 -22.05
N SER A 170 -12.18 -8.08 -21.58
CA SER A 170 -13.17 -9.11 -21.86
C SER A 170 -14.55 -8.85 -21.22
N LEU A 171 -14.56 -8.07 -20.12
CA LEU A 171 -15.77 -7.75 -19.37
C LEU A 171 -16.30 -6.34 -19.68
N ARG A 172 -15.40 -5.40 -20.04
CA ARG A 172 -15.73 -4.00 -20.31
C ARG A 172 -15.01 -3.49 -21.54
N PRO A 173 -15.74 -3.18 -22.62
CA PRO A 173 -15.12 -2.71 -23.88
C PRO A 173 -14.40 -1.36 -23.76
N ASP A 174 -14.71 -0.55 -22.75
CA ASP A 174 -14.10 0.74 -22.43
C ASP A 174 -12.84 0.62 -21.55
N ALA A 175 -12.50 -0.60 -21.10
CA ALA A 175 -11.27 -0.84 -20.36
C ALA A 175 -10.04 -0.46 -21.17
N ARG A 176 -9.11 0.28 -20.55
CA ARG A 176 -7.95 0.82 -21.26
C ARG A 176 -6.73 1.01 -20.36
N LEU A 177 -5.59 1.05 -21.01
CA LEU A 177 -4.27 1.37 -20.48
C LEU A 177 -3.80 2.66 -21.15
N SER A 178 -3.37 3.65 -20.38
CA SER A 178 -3.03 4.97 -20.91
C SER A 178 -1.95 5.66 -20.10
N PHE A 179 -1.18 6.53 -20.77
CA PHE A 179 -0.39 7.55 -20.08
C PHE A 179 -1.22 8.83 -19.95
N LEU A 180 -1.19 9.45 -18.78
CA LEU A 180 -1.62 10.83 -18.55
C LEU A 180 -0.35 11.69 -18.48
N ASN A 181 -0.12 12.52 -19.47
CA ASN A 181 0.98 13.48 -19.47
C ASN A 181 0.55 14.72 -18.69
N LEU A 182 1.31 15.09 -17.65
CA LEU A 182 0.98 16.14 -16.69
C LEU A 182 1.64 17.49 -17.06
N ASN A 183 1.61 17.86 -18.33
CA ASN A 183 2.06 19.17 -18.80
C ASN A 183 1.06 20.28 -18.41
N GLU A 184 1.14 21.47 -19.03
CA GLU A 184 0.21 22.59 -18.80
C GLU A 184 -1.27 22.18 -18.91
N GLN A 185 -1.57 21.18 -19.75
CA GLN A 185 -2.88 20.52 -19.84
C GLN A 185 -2.68 19.01 -19.82
N VAL A 186 -3.44 18.34 -18.97
CA VAL A 186 -3.41 16.87 -18.90
C VAL A 186 -3.86 16.28 -20.23
N ASN A 187 -3.02 15.43 -20.81
CA ASN A 187 -3.26 14.80 -22.11
C ASN A 187 -3.17 13.27 -21.96
N GLU A 188 -4.26 12.58 -22.31
CA GLU A 188 -4.32 11.11 -22.31
C GLU A 188 -3.76 10.56 -23.63
N GLN A 189 -2.77 9.66 -23.51
CA GLN A 189 -2.24 8.84 -24.59
C GLN A 189 -2.64 7.39 -24.37
N LYS A 190 -3.66 6.91 -25.08
CA LYS A 190 -4.14 5.52 -24.98
C LYS A 190 -3.17 4.59 -25.70
N LEU A 191 -2.92 3.43 -25.08
CA LEU A 191 -2.18 2.35 -25.71
C LEU A 191 -3.11 1.47 -26.55
N ASP A 192 -2.60 0.94 -27.64
CA ASP A 192 -3.27 -0.10 -28.43
C ASP A 192 -3.03 -1.50 -27.80
N LEU A 193 -3.32 -1.60 -26.51
CA LEU A 193 -3.22 -2.83 -25.70
C LEU A 193 -4.53 -3.04 -24.95
N ARG A 194 -4.98 -4.28 -24.90
CA ARG A 194 -6.19 -4.67 -24.19
C ARG A 194 -5.82 -5.14 -22.77
N PRO A 195 -6.37 -4.53 -21.70
CA PRO A 195 -6.13 -4.98 -20.35
C PRO A 195 -6.53 -6.45 -20.14
N ALA A 196 -5.63 -7.24 -19.56
CA ALA A 196 -5.85 -8.67 -19.30
C ALA A 196 -6.49 -8.92 -17.95
N SER A 197 -5.88 -8.41 -16.89
CA SER A 197 -6.40 -8.48 -15.52
C SER A 197 -6.43 -7.08 -14.90
N PHE A 198 -7.24 -6.91 -13.86
CA PHE A 198 -7.29 -5.65 -13.15
C PHE A 198 -6.26 -5.65 -12.01
N GLN A 199 -5.14 -4.98 -12.22
CA GLN A 199 -4.06 -4.79 -11.25
C GLN A 199 -3.39 -3.43 -11.48
N ALA A 200 -2.57 -3.01 -10.52
CA ALA A 200 -1.79 -1.78 -10.65
C ALA A 200 -0.66 -1.95 -11.67
N PRO A 201 -0.47 -0.99 -12.59
CA PRO A 201 0.75 -0.90 -13.39
C PRO A 201 1.94 -0.59 -12.48
N ALA A 202 3.15 -0.91 -12.91
CA ALA A 202 4.35 -0.64 -12.11
C ALA A 202 5.48 -0.08 -12.98
N TRP A 203 5.82 1.20 -12.76
CA TRP A 203 7.02 1.79 -13.33
C TRP A 203 8.28 1.20 -12.73
N SER A 204 9.29 0.96 -13.58
CA SER A 204 10.63 0.69 -13.11
C SER A 204 11.17 1.89 -12.33
N PRO A 205 12.03 1.69 -11.31
CA PRO A 205 12.54 2.79 -10.48
C PRO A 205 13.29 3.88 -11.25
N ASP A 206 13.84 3.57 -12.41
CA ASP A 206 14.53 4.52 -13.30
C ASP A 206 13.62 5.17 -14.35
N GLY A 207 12.34 4.76 -14.43
CA GLY A 207 11.35 5.30 -15.34
C GLY A 207 11.54 4.91 -16.80
N SER A 208 12.40 3.94 -17.11
CA SER A 208 12.64 3.49 -18.48
C SER A 208 11.59 2.52 -18.99
N GLU A 209 11.00 1.73 -18.09
CA GLU A 209 10.13 0.59 -18.39
C GLU A 209 8.90 0.55 -17.48
N LEU A 210 7.87 -0.19 -17.90
CA LEU A 210 6.70 -0.53 -17.08
C LEU A 210 6.37 -2.01 -17.17
N LEU A 211 5.92 -2.57 -16.06
CA LEU A 211 5.20 -3.82 -16.01
C LEU A 211 3.70 -3.57 -16.12
N LEU A 212 3.03 -4.32 -16.96
CA LEU A 212 1.57 -4.31 -17.04
C LEU A 212 1.01 -5.64 -17.54
N ALA A 213 -0.22 -5.97 -17.16
CA ALA A 213 -0.92 -7.13 -17.70
C ALA A 213 -1.83 -6.73 -18.85
N ALA A 214 -1.58 -7.32 -20.02
CA ALA A 214 -2.37 -7.10 -21.22
C ALA A 214 -2.52 -8.39 -22.01
N GLN A 215 -3.46 -8.37 -22.98
CA GLN A 215 -3.65 -9.47 -23.90
C GLN A 215 -2.65 -9.42 -25.03
N VAL A 216 -2.06 -10.57 -25.35
CA VAL A 216 -1.18 -10.78 -26.51
C VAL A 216 -1.82 -11.81 -27.44
N ASP A 217 -1.50 -11.73 -28.72
CA ASP A 217 -1.98 -12.69 -29.75
C ASP A 217 -3.51 -12.87 -29.76
N GLY A 218 -4.25 -11.82 -29.37
CA GLY A 218 -5.70 -11.74 -29.44
C GLY A 218 -6.47 -12.21 -28.21
N GLU A 219 -5.99 -13.19 -27.42
CA GLU A 219 -6.72 -13.74 -26.28
C GLU A 219 -5.83 -14.20 -25.11
N GLN A 220 -4.53 -14.35 -25.30
CA GLN A 220 -3.62 -14.81 -24.25
C GLN A 220 -3.28 -13.68 -23.28
N ASP A 221 -3.64 -13.82 -22.01
CA ASP A 221 -3.25 -12.89 -20.96
C ASP A 221 -1.76 -13.05 -20.62
N ALA A 222 -1.07 -11.93 -20.42
CA ALA A 222 0.34 -11.92 -20.12
C ALA A 222 0.77 -10.70 -19.28
N LEU A 223 1.82 -10.88 -18.48
CA LEU A 223 2.61 -9.78 -17.93
C LEU A 223 3.62 -9.34 -18.99
N LEU A 224 3.56 -8.07 -19.35
CA LEU A 224 4.40 -7.44 -20.34
C LEU A 224 5.40 -6.49 -19.72
N LEU A 225 6.56 -6.38 -20.33
CA LEU A 225 7.49 -5.28 -20.19
C LEU A 225 7.30 -4.36 -21.40
N ILE A 226 7.01 -3.10 -21.13
CA ILE A 226 6.90 -2.06 -22.16
C ILE A 226 7.90 -0.94 -21.89
N ASP A 227 8.33 -0.26 -22.94
CA ASP A 227 9.13 0.95 -22.78
C ASP A 227 8.26 2.14 -22.30
N ASN A 228 8.90 3.22 -21.96
CA ASN A 228 8.22 4.43 -21.51
C ASN A 228 7.46 5.20 -22.60
N GLN A 229 7.41 4.68 -23.83
CA GLN A 229 6.56 5.16 -24.93
C GLN A 229 5.34 4.27 -25.16
N GLY A 230 5.27 3.11 -24.47
CA GLY A 230 4.19 2.14 -24.60
C GLY A 230 4.45 1.03 -25.63
N THR A 231 5.68 0.90 -26.12
CA THR A 231 6.07 -0.19 -27.03
C THR A 231 6.33 -1.46 -26.24
N VAL A 232 5.73 -2.57 -26.64
CA VAL A 232 5.99 -3.88 -26.00
C VAL A 232 7.40 -4.33 -26.34
N GLU A 233 8.23 -4.48 -25.33
CA GLU A 233 9.59 -4.99 -25.47
C GLU A 233 9.65 -6.50 -25.27
N ARG A 234 8.87 -7.00 -24.30
CA ARG A 234 8.95 -8.42 -23.92
C ARG A 234 7.66 -8.93 -23.29
N THR A 235 7.31 -10.17 -23.55
CA THR A 235 6.35 -10.96 -22.78
C THR A 235 7.12 -11.70 -21.69
N LEU A 236 6.83 -11.39 -20.41
CA LEU A 236 7.55 -11.93 -19.26
C LEU A 236 6.89 -13.22 -18.74
N VAL A 237 5.58 -13.20 -18.53
CA VAL A 237 4.82 -14.31 -17.96
C VAL A 237 3.49 -14.43 -18.70
N LYS A 238 3.16 -15.63 -19.21
CA LYS A 238 1.81 -15.93 -19.73
C LYS A 238 0.90 -16.36 -18.58
N THR A 239 -0.29 -15.80 -18.51
CA THR A 239 -1.25 -16.07 -17.42
C THR A 239 -2.61 -16.48 -17.97
N HIS A 240 -3.47 -16.99 -17.11
CA HIS A 240 -4.87 -17.27 -17.40
C HIS A 240 -5.83 -16.64 -16.38
N GLY A 241 -5.31 -15.75 -15.53
CA GLY A 241 -6.05 -15.09 -14.45
C GLY A 241 -5.35 -13.82 -13.99
N ALA A 242 -5.81 -13.30 -12.86
CA ALA A 242 -5.23 -12.10 -12.27
C ALA A 242 -3.77 -12.34 -11.86
N ILE A 243 -2.98 -11.28 -11.99
CA ILE A 243 -1.57 -11.25 -11.61
C ILE A 243 -1.30 -9.94 -10.88
N ALA A 244 -0.64 -9.99 -9.73
CA ALA A 244 -0.14 -8.81 -9.03
C ALA A 244 1.38 -8.85 -8.97
N PHE A 245 2.02 -7.73 -9.17
CA PHE A 245 3.48 -7.64 -9.33
C PHE A 245 4.04 -6.33 -8.80
N ALA A 246 5.34 -6.34 -8.49
CA ALA A 246 6.08 -5.14 -8.11
C ALA A 246 7.56 -5.27 -8.46
N TRP A 247 8.19 -4.18 -8.89
CA TRP A 247 9.63 -4.08 -9.06
C TRP A 247 10.36 -4.12 -7.72
N SER A 248 11.58 -4.69 -7.73
CA SER A 248 12.55 -4.44 -6.67
C SER A 248 12.95 -2.96 -6.70
N PRO A 249 13.30 -2.33 -5.55
CA PRO A 249 13.68 -0.92 -5.51
C PRO A 249 14.88 -0.52 -6.38
N ASP A 250 15.73 -1.48 -6.71
CA ASP A 250 16.89 -1.28 -7.61
C ASP A 250 16.57 -1.54 -9.09
N GLY A 251 15.33 -1.95 -9.42
CA GLY A 251 14.90 -2.26 -10.79
C GLY A 251 15.50 -3.53 -11.38
N SER A 252 16.34 -4.26 -10.65
CA SER A 252 17.02 -5.44 -11.20
C SER A 252 16.14 -6.69 -11.28
N LYS A 253 15.03 -6.70 -10.56
CA LYS A 253 14.08 -7.82 -10.48
C LYS A 253 12.66 -7.32 -10.32
N PHE A 254 11.72 -8.21 -10.55
CA PHE A 254 10.34 -8.05 -10.10
C PHE A 254 9.85 -9.31 -9.42
N ALA A 255 8.85 -9.16 -8.56
CA ALA A 255 8.16 -10.27 -7.96
C ALA A 255 6.70 -10.26 -8.38
N TYR A 256 6.06 -11.44 -8.43
CA TYR A 256 4.65 -11.57 -8.76
C TYR A 256 3.99 -12.75 -8.06
N ILE A 257 2.67 -12.64 -7.91
CA ILE A 257 1.75 -13.72 -7.55
C ILE A 257 0.64 -13.81 -8.61
N LEU A 258 0.14 -15.03 -8.82
CA LEU A 258 -0.92 -15.32 -9.81
C LEU A 258 -2.20 -15.75 -9.11
N ASP A 259 -3.35 -15.49 -9.71
CA ASP A 259 -4.58 -16.20 -9.32
C ASP A 259 -4.58 -17.59 -9.95
N THR A 260 -4.46 -18.60 -9.12
CA THR A 260 -4.56 -20.01 -9.56
C THR A 260 -5.96 -20.58 -9.43
N ASN A 261 -6.88 -19.85 -8.76
CA ASN A 261 -8.25 -20.26 -8.52
C ASN A 261 -9.23 -19.19 -9.00
N SER A 262 -9.66 -19.28 -10.25
CA SER A 262 -10.68 -18.38 -10.80
C SER A 262 -11.95 -18.36 -9.93
N GLY A 263 -12.11 -17.27 -9.15
CA GLY A 263 -13.27 -17.04 -8.29
C GLY A 263 -13.00 -16.83 -6.81
N ALA A 264 -11.73 -16.90 -6.36
CA ALA A 264 -11.38 -16.50 -4.99
C ALA A 264 -11.39 -14.96 -4.86
N PRO A 265 -11.92 -14.41 -3.77
CA PRO A 265 -11.97 -12.96 -3.56
C PRO A 265 -10.58 -12.34 -3.27
N ILE A 266 -9.58 -13.15 -2.97
CA ILE A 266 -8.21 -12.74 -2.66
C ILE A 266 -7.26 -13.55 -3.51
N LEU A 267 -6.37 -12.87 -4.21
CA LEU A 267 -5.24 -13.45 -4.93
C LEU A 267 -4.39 -14.26 -3.95
N SER A 268 -4.11 -15.53 -4.27
CA SER A 268 -3.29 -16.38 -3.41
C SER A 268 -2.57 -17.42 -4.25
N SER A 269 -1.22 -17.35 -4.27
CA SER A 269 -0.39 -18.26 -5.05
C SER A 269 1.04 -18.33 -4.56
N PRO A 270 1.85 -19.24 -5.13
CA PRO A 270 3.30 -19.13 -5.04
C PRO A 270 3.82 -17.75 -5.43
N LEU A 271 4.81 -17.26 -4.68
CA LEU A 271 5.52 -16.02 -4.98
C LEU A 271 6.74 -16.33 -5.85
N SER A 272 6.83 -15.72 -7.01
CA SER A 272 7.97 -15.84 -7.90
C SER A 272 8.75 -14.54 -8.00
N VAL A 273 10.07 -14.62 -8.00
CA VAL A 273 11.01 -13.51 -8.23
C VAL A 273 11.75 -13.75 -9.54
N ILE A 274 11.74 -12.77 -10.42
CA ILE A 274 12.23 -12.87 -11.80
C ILE A 274 13.28 -11.79 -12.06
N ASP A 275 14.30 -12.14 -12.81
CA ASP A 275 15.19 -11.24 -13.54
C ASP A 275 14.52 -10.95 -14.91
N PRO A 276 14.14 -9.70 -15.23
CA PRO A 276 13.45 -9.40 -16.49
C PRO A 276 14.25 -9.76 -17.73
N ASP A 277 15.57 -9.84 -17.64
CA ASP A 277 16.45 -10.28 -18.73
C ASP A 277 16.47 -11.79 -18.94
N ARG A 278 16.00 -12.55 -17.94
CA ARG A 278 15.93 -14.02 -17.96
C ARG A 278 14.60 -14.53 -17.40
N PRO A 279 13.47 -14.15 -17.99
CA PRO A 279 12.15 -14.42 -17.41
C PRO A 279 11.80 -15.90 -17.31
N GLU A 280 12.46 -16.76 -18.11
CA GLU A 280 12.23 -18.22 -18.13
C GLU A 280 12.90 -18.96 -16.96
N GLN A 281 13.76 -18.26 -16.21
CA GLN A 281 14.49 -18.82 -15.08
C GLN A 281 14.22 -17.99 -13.81
N PRO A 282 13.19 -18.35 -13.03
CA PRO A 282 12.95 -17.67 -11.76
C PRO A 282 14.19 -17.65 -10.87
N VAL A 283 14.51 -16.50 -10.29
CA VAL A 283 15.56 -16.36 -9.28
C VAL A 283 15.22 -17.21 -8.07
N THR A 284 13.95 -17.17 -7.68
CA THR A 284 13.40 -18.05 -6.64
C THR A 284 11.87 -18.14 -6.78
N THR A 285 11.30 -19.23 -6.29
CA THR A 285 9.86 -19.43 -6.16
C THR A 285 9.57 -20.04 -4.80
N LEU A 286 8.59 -19.47 -4.09
CA LEU A 286 8.07 -20.01 -2.83
C LEU A 286 6.71 -20.66 -3.08
N ASP A 287 6.53 -21.89 -2.64
CA ASP A 287 5.28 -22.64 -2.74
C ASP A 287 4.24 -22.26 -1.68
N ASP A 288 4.46 -21.18 -0.94
CA ASP A 288 3.50 -20.64 0.02
C ASP A 288 2.29 -20.00 -0.70
N HIS A 289 1.13 -20.07 -0.07
CA HIS A 289 -0.07 -19.35 -0.53
C HIS A 289 0.02 -17.87 -0.15
N VAL A 290 0.82 -17.10 -0.89
CA VAL A 290 1.08 -15.67 -0.62
C VAL A 290 -0.11 -14.84 -1.11
N ILE A 291 -0.62 -13.94 -0.25
CA ILE A 291 -1.72 -13.03 -0.59
C ILE A 291 -1.27 -11.59 -0.79
N ALA A 292 -0.10 -11.21 -0.27
CA ALA A 292 0.50 -9.90 -0.43
C ALA A 292 1.99 -9.99 -0.15
N PHE A 293 2.77 -9.13 -0.79
CA PHE A 293 4.20 -9.02 -0.56
C PHE A 293 4.72 -7.59 -0.71
N PHE A 294 5.84 -7.29 -0.02
CA PHE A 294 6.47 -5.98 -0.01
C PHE A 294 7.99 -6.11 -0.03
N TRP A 295 8.62 -5.50 -1.01
CA TRP A 295 10.08 -5.44 -1.08
C TRP A 295 10.68 -4.63 0.06
N SER A 296 11.81 -5.07 0.61
CA SER A 296 12.63 -4.23 1.49
C SER A 296 13.25 -3.09 0.69
N PRO A 297 13.46 -1.89 1.29
CA PRO A 297 14.07 -0.75 0.59
C PRO A 297 15.42 -1.03 -0.09
N ASP A 298 16.21 -1.97 0.45
CA ASP A 298 17.49 -2.37 -0.14
C ASP A 298 17.37 -3.45 -1.24
N GLY A 299 16.14 -3.89 -1.57
CA GLY A 299 15.87 -4.89 -2.61
C GLY A 299 16.37 -6.31 -2.33
N ARG A 300 16.83 -6.60 -1.10
CA ARG A 300 17.41 -7.89 -0.75
C ARG A 300 16.42 -8.88 -0.16
N LYS A 301 15.30 -8.38 0.37
CA LYS A 301 14.31 -9.18 1.06
C LYS A 301 12.91 -8.85 0.58
N ILE A 302 12.00 -9.80 0.79
CA ILE A 302 10.57 -9.60 0.60
C ILE A 302 9.85 -10.01 1.88
N ALA A 303 9.07 -9.09 2.47
CA ALA A 303 8.07 -9.44 3.47
C ALA A 303 6.81 -9.91 2.77
N TYR A 304 6.22 -11.02 3.21
CA TYR A 304 5.02 -11.57 2.60
C TYR A 304 4.08 -12.16 3.63
N PHE A 305 2.81 -12.24 3.25
CA PHE A 305 1.71 -12.67 4.12
C PHE A 305 1.06 -13.93 3.59
N VAL A 306 0.93 -14.92 4.49
CA VAL A 306 0.27 -16.19 4.22
C VAL A 306 -0.92 -16.35 5.14
N PRO A 307 -2.14 -16.61 4.62
CA PRO A 307 -3.30 -16.89 5.46
C PRO A 307 -3.15 -18.24 6.14
N VAL A 308 -3.44 -18.27 7.42
CA VAL A 308 -3.47 -19.49 8.24
C VAL A 308 -4.90 -19.68 8.74
N LEU A 309 -5.52 -20.76 8.27
CA LEU A 309 -6.83 -21.20 8.74
C LEU A 309 -6.60 -22.24 9.83
N GLU A 310 -6.92 -21.91 11.08
CA GLU A 310 -6.97 -22.95 12.12
C GLU A 310 -8.22 -23.78 11.89
N SER A 311 -8.03 -25.04 11.48
CA SER A 311 -9.12 -26.03 11.60
C SER A 311 -9.42 -26.18 13.08
N PRO A 312 -10.69 -26.17 13.52
CA PRO A 312 -11.04 -26.61 14.86
C PRO A 312 -10.46 -28.03 15.02
N ALA A 313 -9.50 -28.20 15.93
CA ALA A 313 -9.09 -29.54 16.32
C ALA A 313 -10.33 -30.35 16.70
N ASP A 314 -10.37 -31.64 16.33
CA ASP A 314 -11.45 -32.60 16.50
C ASP A 314 -11.96 -32.71 17.96
N GLU A 315 -12.53 -31.65 18.53
CA GLU A 315 -13.26 -31.70 19.79
C GLU A 315 -14.60 -30.96 19.61
N GLN A 316 -15.65 -31.72 19.82
CA GLN A 316 -17.07 -31.39 19.86
C GLN A 316 -17.36 -29.88 19.96
N VAL A 317 -17.80 -29.27 18.87
CA VAL A 317 -18.27 -27.89 18.81
C VAL A 317 -19.36 -27.70 19.86
N GLN A 318 -19.00 -27.16 21.02
CA GLN A 318 -19.97 -26.62 21.97
C GLN A 318 -20.43 -25.26 21.45
N PHE A 319 -21.74 -25.09 21.41
CA PHE A 319 -22.38 -23.80 21.08
C PHE A 319 -21.73 -22.67 21.87
N GLY A 320 -21.06 -21.74 21.19
CA GLY A 320 -20.45 -20.54 21.79
C GLY A 320 -18.93 -20.41 21.66
N GLN A 321 -18.23 -21.31 20.94
CA GLN A 321 -16.83 -21.09 20.60
C GLN A 321 -16.70 -20.17 19.38
N PRO A 322 -15.68 -19.26 19.36
CA PRO A 322 -15.46 -18.38 18.24
C PRO A 322 -15.16 -19.19 16.98
N GLU A 323 -15.77 -18.78 15.86
CA GLU A 323 -15.40 -19.26 14.52
C GLU A 323 -13.89 -19.27 14.36
N ALA A 324 -13.35 -20.23 13.58
CA ALA A 324 -11.92 -20.35 13.30
C ALA A 324 -11.30 -18.97 13.02
N ALA A 325 -10.41 -18.54 13.87
CA ALA A 325 -9.85 -17.20 13.74
C ALA A 325 -8.96 -17.16 12.50
N PHE A 326 -9.26 -16.28 11.56
CA PHE A 326 -8.39 -15.97 10.44
C PHE A 326 -7.10 -15.33 10.98
N ARG A 327 -5.96 -15.94 10.71
CA ARG A 327 -4.64 -15.42 11.08
C ARG A 327 -3.79 -15.20 9.84
N LEU A 328 -2.81 -14.33 9.97
CA LEU A 328 -1.76 -14.12 8.99
C LEU A 328 -0.40 -14.53 9.58
N SER A 329 0.35 -15.29 8.81
CA SER A 329 1.77 -15.50 9.02
C SER A 329 2.53 -14.43 8.24
N LEU A 330 3.25 -13.55 8.95
CA LEU A 330 4.23 -12.62 8.37
C LEU A 330 5.56 -13.35 8.25
N ARG A 331 6.07 -13.43 7.04
CA ARG A 331 7.33 -14.08 6.70
C ARG A 331 8.25 -13.14 5.93
N VAL A 332 9.55 -13.44 5.96
CA VAL A 332 10.56 -12.73 5.16
C VAL A 332 11.34 -13.75 4.35
N LEU A 333 11.44 -13.50 3.05
CA LEU A 333 12.32 -14.19 2.11
C LEU A 333 13.60 -13.39 1.92
N ASP A 334 14.77 -14.00 2.08
CA ASP A 334 16.05 -13.47 1.62
C ASP A 334 16.29 -13.94 0.18
N ILE A 335 16.42 -12.96 -0.75
CA ILE A 335 16.54 -13.26 -2.19
C ILE A 335 17.86 -13.95 -2.52
N SER A 336 18.91 -13.69 -1.76
CA SER A 336 20.26 -14.23 -2.04
C SER A 336 20.41 -15.68 -1.64
N THR A 337 19.74 -16.09 -0.56
CA THR A 337 19.81 -17.47 -0.02
C THR A 337 18.60 -18.31 -0.41
N ALA A 338 17.51 -17.67 -0.87
CA ALA A 338 16.20 -18.27 -1.06
C ALA A 338 15.60 -18.89 0.24
N GLU A 339 16.08 -18.44 1.40
CA GLU A 339 15.57 -18.88 2.70
C GLU A 339 14.40 -17.99 3.14
N ALA A 340 13.36 -18.62 3.65
CA ALA A 340 12.18 -17.93 4.19
C ALA A 340 12.07 -18.20 5.70
N GLN A 341 11.72 -17.15 6.46
CA GLN A 341 11.57 -17.21 7.92
C GLN A 341 10.25 -16.59 8.35
N GLU A 342 9.51 -17.27 9.23
CA GLU A 342 8.34 -16.72 9.89
C GLU A 342 8.78 -15.78 11.01
N LEU A 343 8.19 -14.57 11.04
CA LEU A 343 8.47 -13.54 12.04
C LEU A 343 7.33 -13.40 13.05
N ALA A 344 6.09 -13.57 12.61
CA ALA A 344 4.92 -13.43 13.46
C ALA A 344 3.72 -14.19 12.90
N LEU A 345 2.90 -14.74 13.79
CA LEU A 345 1.56 -15.26 13.50
C LEU A 345 0.55 -14.43 14.30
N PHE A 346 -0.37 -13.75 13.62
CA PHE A 346 -1.25 -12.76 14.25
C PHE A 346 -2.63 -12.66 13.62
N VAL A 347 -3.59 -12.10 14.33
CA VAL A 347 -4.88 -11.68 13.80
C VAL A 347 -4.74 -10.24 13.32
N PRO A 348 -4.90 -9.94 12.02
CA PRO A 348 -4.76 -8.56 11.53
C PRO A 348 -5.90 -7.67 12.03
N THR A 349 -5.63 -6.36 12.18
CA THR A 349 -6.70 -5.38 12.32
C THR A 349 -7.50 -5.29 11.02
N GLY A 350 -8.77 -4.88 11.09
CA GLY A 350 -9.60 -4.74 9.90
C GLY A 350 -9.02 -3.74 8.89
N GLN A 351 -8.42 -2.64 9.36
CA GLN A 351 -7.80 -1.65 8.48
C GLN A 351 -6.57 -2.21 7.75
N PHE A 352 -5.73 -2.97 8.45
CA PHE A 352 -4.58 -3.61 7.83
C PHE A 352 -5.01 -4.69 6.82
N LEU A 353 -6.01 -5.51 7.17
CA LEU A 353 -6.53 -6.54 6.28
C LEU A 353 -7.13 -5.97 4.98
N ASN A 354 -7.76 -4.79 5.04
CA ASN A 354 -8.36 -4.14 3.87
C ASN A 354 -7.34 -3.68 2.82
N ILE A 355 -6.07 -3.53 3.17
CA ILE A 355 -5.01 -3.10 2.24
C ILE A 355 -4.43 -4.30 1.47
N LEU A 356 -4.34 -5.46 2.10
CA LEU A 356 -3.61 -6.61 1.55
C LEU A 356 -4.12 -7.11 0.20
N PRO A 357 -5.45 -7.16 -0.10
CA PRO A 357 -5.93 -7.57 -1.41
C PRO A 357 -5.56 -6.61 -2.56
N PHE A 358 -5.13 -5.40 -2.22
CA PHE A 358 -4.75 -4.33 -3.14
C PHE A 358 -3.30 -3.89 -2.93
N PHE A 359 -2.45 -4.79 -2.41
CA PHE A 359 -1.07 -4.45 -2.05
C PHE A 359 -0.27 -3.92 -3.24
N ASP A 360 -0.55 -4.39 -4.46
CA ASP A 360 0.07 -3.95 -5.70
C ASP A 360 -0.16 -2.45 -5.98
N GLN A 361 -1.31 -1.92 -5.55
CA GLN A 361 -1.61 -0.50 -5.60
C GLN A 361 -1.07 0.23 -4.35
N TYR A 362 -1.23 -0.37 -3.16
CA TYR A 362 -0.87 0.27 -1.88
C TYR A 362 0.63 0.25 -1.56
N HIS A 363 1.46 -0.58 -2.23
CA HIS A 363 2.88 -0.73 -1.86
C HIS A 363 3.68 0.58 -1.90
N ARG A 364 3.21 1.59 -2.65
CA ARG A 364 3.80 2.94 -2.71
C ARG A 364 3.34 3.87 -1.59
N SER A 365 2.23 3.57 -0.92
CA SER A 365 1.67 4.38 0.16
C SER A 365 1.61 3.66 1.50
N ALA A 366 1.75 2.34 1.53
CA ALA A 366 1.73 1.48 2.70
C ALA A 366 3.13 0.92 2.99
N THR A 367 4.00 1.75 3.51
CA THR A 367 5.41 1.43 3.82
C THR A 367 5.53 0.62 5.10
N ILE A 368 5.55 -0.71 4.99
CA ILE A 368 5.67 -1.59 6.17
C ILE A 368 7.13 -1.80 6.61
N TRP A 369 8.11 -1.56 5.75
CA TRP A 369 9.52 -1.69 6.05
C TRP A 369 10.13 -0.41 6.61
N SER A 370 11.03 -0.54 7.59
CA SER A 370 11.90 0.57 8.00
C SER A 370 12.87 0.96 6.86
N PRO A 371 13.29 2.24 6.78
CA PRO A 371 14.21 2.70 5.74
C PRO A 371 15.53 1.93 5.68
N ASP A 372 15.99 1.38 6.81
CA ASP A 372 17.21 0.57 6.91
C ASP A 372 17.01 -0.91 6.55
N SER A 373 15.80 -1.31 6.14
CA SER A 373 15.46 -2.70 5.79
C SER A 373 15.63 -3.72 6.93
N GLN A 374 15.66 -3.27 8.20
CA GLN A 374 15.90 -4.14 9.34
C GLN A 374 14.64 -4.47 10.14
N HIS A 375 13.57 -3.66 10.00
CA HIS A 375 12.35 -3.83 10.79
C HIS A 375 11.11 -3.76 9.91
N ILE A 376 10.05 -4.42 10.37
CA ILE A 376 8.72 -4.38 9.75
C ILE A 376 7.73 -3.92 10.80
N VAL A 377 6.79 -3.03 10.40
CA VAL A 377 5.64 -2.63 11.20
C VAL A 377 4.38 -3.33 10.70
N TYR A 378 3.53 -3.78 11.63
CA TYR A 378 2.23 -4.36 11.31
C TYR A 378 1.22 -4.08 12.43
N SER A 379 -0.07 -4.28 12.13
CA SER A 379 -1.17 -3.99 13.05
C SER A 379 -1.95 -5.25 13.34
N ALA A 380 -2.10 -5.57 14.63
CA ALA A 380 -2.69 -6.82 15.08
C ALA A 380 -3.75 -6.62 16.17
N LEU A 381 -4.68 -7.56 16.26
CA LEU A 381 -5.65 -7.68 17.33
C LEU A 381 -5.16 -8.70 18.35
N GLU A 382 -5.16 -8.33 19.62
CA GLU A 382 -4.91 -9.23 20.73
C GLU A 382 -6.18 -9.43 21.57
N ALA A 383 -6.46 -10.67 21.90
CA ALA A 383 -7.57 -11.00 22.79
C ALA A 383 -7.42 -10.25 24.13
N HIS A 384 -8.50 -9.59 24.57
CA HIS A 384 -8.60 -8.82 25.82
C HIS A 384 -7.78 -7.52 25.88
N ILE A 385 -6.91 -7.23 24.90
CA ILE A 385 -6.06 -6.02 24.88
C ILE A 385 -6.49 -5.06 23.78
N GLY A 386 -7.06 -5.59 22.68
CA GLY A 386 -7.52 -4.81 21.53
C GLY A 386 -6.43 -4.63 20.46
N SER A 387 -6.59 -3.61 19.63
CA SER A 387 -5.67 -3.30 18.54
C SER A 387 -4.31 -2.80 19.03
N GLY A 388 -3.25 -3.25 18.38
CA GLY A 388 -1.88 -2.81 18.66
C GLY A 388 -1.03 -2.66 17.41
N ILE A 389 -0.07 -1.76 17.49
CA ILE A 389 0.99 -1.59 16.50
C ILE A 389 2.23 -2.32 17.00
N TYR A 390 2.81 -3.13 16.13
CA TYR A 390 3.95 -3.99 16.42
C TYR A 390 5.08 -3.72 15.47
N THR A 391 6.30 -3.79 15.99
CA THR A 391 7.52 -3.85 15.18
C THR A 391 8.18 -5.22 15.38
N VAL A 392 8.79 -5.75 14.33
CA VAL A 392 9.56 -7.00 14.37
C VAL A 392 10.82 -6.86 13.55
N ARG A 393 11.92 -7.45 14.02
CA ARG A 393 13.17 -7.51 13.24
C ARG A 393 13.04 -8.49 12.09
N ALA A 394 13.51 -8.08 10.93
CA ALA A 394 13.52 -8.90 9.73
C ALA A 394 14.48 -10.12 9.83
N SER A 395 15.39 -10.12 10.80
CA SER A 395 16.25 -11.27 11.14
C SER A 395 15.55 -12.33 11.98
N GLY A 396 14.37 -12.03 12.56
CA GLY A 396 13.61 -12.94 13.41
C GLY A 396 14.30 -13.35 14.73
N ASP A 397 15.40 -12.70 15.08
CA ASP A 397 16.18 -13.00 16.28
C ASP A 397 15.55 -12.50 17.58
N HIS A 398 14.49 -11.71 17.48
CA HIS A 398 13.72 -11.17 18.62
C HIS A 398 12.22 -11.30 18.36
N PRO A 399 11.42 -11.51 19.42
CA PRO A 399 9.97 -11.52 19.28
C PRO A 399 9.45 -10.11 18.87
N PRO A 400 8.25 -10.04 18.28
CA PRO A 400 7.59 -8.77 18.01
C PRO A 400 7.45 -7.90 19.27
N ASN A 401 7.64 -6.59 19.09
CA ASN A 401 7.49 -5.59 20.14
C ASN A 401 6.24 -4.73 19.89
N ARG A 402 5.33 -4.66 20.87
CA ARG A 402 4.18 -3.75 20.80
C ARG A 402 4.61 -2.34 21.17
N ILE A 403 4.45 -1.40 20.23
CA ILE A 403 4.92 -0.02 20.41
C ILE A 403 3.80 1.00 20.66
N ALA A 404 2.57 0.69 20.25
CA ALA A 404 1.44 1.60 20.41
C ALA A 404 0.08 0.86 20.43
N ILE A 405 -0.98 1.59 20.80
CA ILE A 405 -2.39 1.20 20.62
C ILE A 405 -2.91 1.88 19.37
N GLY A 406 -3.27 1.10 18.35
CA GLY A 406 -3.70 1.64 17.07
C GLY A 406 -4.12 0.57 16.07
N ASP A 407 -4.71 0.99 14.96
CA ASP A 407 -5.34 0.11 13.98
C ASP A 407 -4.57 -0.04 12.67
N LEU A 408 -3.71 0.94 12.33
CA LEU A 408 -2.94 0.97 11.07
C LEU A 408 -1.68 1.79 11.24
N ALA A 409 -0.54 1.31 10.75
CA ALA A 409 0.73 2.00 10.87
C ALA A 409 1.64 1.79 9.66
N PHE A 410 2.45 2.81 9.34
CA PHE A 410 3.43 2.81 8.27
C PHE A 410 4.71 3.56 8.65
N TRP A 411 5.84 3.07 8.13
CA TRP A 411 7.13 3.73 8.24
C TRP A 411 7.27 4.93 7.30
N SER A 412 8.04 5.93 7.71
CA SER A 412 8.55 6.94 6.77
C SER A 412 9.56 6.30 5.80
N TRP A 413 9.73 6.91 4.64
CA TRP A 413 10.68 6.46 3.61
C TRP A 413 12.15 6.73 4.00
N LYS A 414 12.39 7.65 4.95
CA LYS A 414 13.72 8.13 5.37
C LYS A 414 13.79 8.30 6.88
#